data_a1bf2854018cb1ff45f2e0e71f49fe73
#
_entry.id   a1bf2854018cb1ff45f2e0e71f49fe73
#
_cell.length_a   1.000
_cell.length_b   1.000
_cell.length_c   1.000
_cell.angle_alpha   90.00
_cell.angle_beta   90.00
_cell.angle_gamma   90.00
#
_symmetry.space_group_name_H-M   'P 1'
#
loop_
_entity.id
_entity.type
_entity.pdbx_description
1 polymer ?
#
loop_
_entity_poly.entity_id
_entity_poly.type
_entity_poly.pdbx_seq_one_letter_code
_entity_poly.pdbx_strand_id
1 'polypeptide(L)'
;MYTAFTSLNVFNDTRLNTYLDTIYSAIATAFGEEQLPIVCGSVAKVMQGVYSDNYLAKDIDLVIESWQIHRYLEQQLPLIFPADRVEVRPERVILFTSFIAIEFWRPTLLRPIAYYKNTVNYYVY
;
A
#
# COMPACT_ATOMS: atom_id res chain seq x y z
N MET A 1 -16.12 6.85 -0.22
CA MET A 1 -15.14 6.85 0.91
C MET A 1 -14.53 5.47 1.03
N TYR A 2 -13.21 5.38 1.11
CA TYR A 2 -12.57 4.08 1.30
C TYR A 2 -12.69 3.63 2.77
N THR A 3 -12.60 2.32 2.98
CA THR A 3 -12.61 1.75 4.33
C THR A 3 -11.19 1.73 4.89
N ALA A 4 -11.02 2.20 6.13
CA ALA A 4 -9.73 2.20 6.80
C ALA A 4 -9.22 0.78 7.05
N PHE A 5 -7.91 0.61 7.05
CA PHE A 5 -7.26 -0.68 7.27
C PHE A 5 -7.44 -1.22 8.69
N THR A 6 -7.82 -0.38 9.64
CA THR A 6 -8.01 -0.74 11.04
C THR A 6 -9.01 -1.87 11.27
N SER A 7 -9.87 -2.16 10.31
CA SER A 7 -10.86 -3.24 10.40
C SER A 7 -10.29 -4.62 10.06
N LEU A 8 -9.04 -4.71 9.61
CA LEU A 8 -8.43 -5.96 9.15
C LEU A 8 -7.44 -6.48 10.19
N ASN A 9 -7.51 -7.79 10.48
CA ASN A 9 -6.61 -8.42 11.45
C ASN A 9 -5.15 -8.34 11.04
N VAL A 10 -4.87 -8.39 9.76
CA VAL A 10 -3.50 -8.30 9.24
C VAL A 10 -2.85 -6.94 9.55
N PHE A 11 -3.65 -5.94 9.83
CA PHE A 11 -3.19 -4.60 10.20
C PHE A 11 -3.39 -4.33 11.69
N ASN A 12 -2.95 -5.25 12.53
CA ASN A 12 -3.03 -5.07 13.99
C ASN A 12 -2.08 -3.97 14.49
N ASP A 13 -1.08 -3.61 13.72
CA ASP A 13 -0.18 -2.53 14.07
C ASP A 13 -0.85 -1.18 13.76
N THR A 14 -1.17 -0.44 14.82
CA THR A 14 -1.82 0.87 14.68
C THR A 14 -0.94 1.88 13.94
N ARG A 15 0.39 1.73 13.99
CA ARG A 15 1.33 2.60 13.27
C ARG A 15 1.19 2.40 11.76
N LEU A 16 1.11 1.14 11.31
CA LEU A 16 0.88 0.84 9.90
C LEU A 16 -0.46 1.38 9.43
N ASN A 17 -1.51 1.18 10.21
CA ASN A 17 -2.83 1.70 9.87
C ASN A 17 -2.82 3.22 9.73
N THR A 18 -2.12 3.93 10.60
CA THR A 18 -1.99 5.38 10.53
C THR A 18 -1.27 5.82 9.25
N TYR A 19 -0.18 5.16 8.88
CA TYR A 19 0.53 5.44 7.62
C TYR A 19 -0.38 5.24 6.42
N LEU A 20 -1.04 4.10 6.35
CA LEU A 20 -1.89 3.76 5.21
C LEU A 20 -3.11 4.67 5.12
N ASP A 21 -3.76 4.97 6.23
CA ASP A 21 -4.89 5.89 6.24
C ASP A 21 -4.49 7.29 5.77
N THR A 22 -3.33 7.77 6.18
CA THR A 22 -2.81 9.07 5.75
C THR A 22 -2.54 9.08 4.25
N ILE A 23 -1.87 8.04 3.73
CA ILE A 23 -1.53 7.92 2.32
C ILE A 23 -2.80 7.78 1.47
N TYR A 24 -3.71 6.91 1.88
CA TYR A 24 -4.95 6.69 1.14
C TYR A 24 -5.82 7.94 1.11
N SER A 25 -5.91 8.65 2.23
CA SER A 25 -6.67 9.90 2.30
C SER A 25 -6.07 10.96 1.38
N ALA A 26 -4.75 11.07 1.33
CA ALA A 26 -4.08 12.01 0.45
C ALA A 26 -4.35 11.71 -1.03
N ILE A 27 -4.26 10.43 -1.41
CA ILE A 27 -4.54 10.01 -2.79
C ILE A 27 -6.01 10.23 -3.13
N ALA A 28 -6.93 9.83 -2.25
CA ALA A 28 -8.37 10.01 -2.47
C ALA A 28 -8.74 11.48 -2.65
N THR A 29 -8.13 12.36 -1.86
CA THR A 29 -8.37 13.80 -1.96
C THR A 29 -7.86 14.37 -3.29
N ALA A 30 -6.68 13.95 -3.74
CA ALA A 30 -6.05 14.50 -4.93
C ALA A 30 -6.56 13.88 -6.23
N PHE A 31 -6.91 12.59 -6.24
CA PHE A 31 -7.20 11.81 -7.45
C PHE A 31 -8.52 11.07 -7.43
N GLY A 32 -9.19 11.00 -6.29
CA GLY A 32 -10.42 10.23 -6.12
C GLY A 32 -10.18 8.80 -5.61
N GLU A 33 -11.24 8.18 -5.14
CA GLU A 33 -11.18 6.87 -4.49
C GLU A 33 -10.99 5.71 -5.46
N GLU A 34 -11.22 5.93 -6.76
CA GLU A 34 -11.15 4.88 -7.78
C GLU A 34 -9.71 4.46 -8.09
N GLN A 35 -8.74 5.28 -7.70
CA GLN A 35 -7.33 5.07 -8.01
C GLN A 35 -6.50 4.76 -6.77
N LEU A 36 -7.13 4.27 -5.71
CA LEU A 36 -6.44 3.90 -4.49
C LEU A 36 -5.50 2.72 -4.72
N PRO A 37 -4.40 2.64 -3.96
CA PRO A 37 -3.48 1.52 -4.05
C PRO A 37 -4.18 0.18 -3.77
N ILE A 38 -3.70 -0.86 -4.43
CA ILE A 38 -4.21 -2.22 -4.25
C ILE A 38 -3.15 -3.04 -3.53
N VAL A 39 -3.52 -3.67 -2.44
CA VAL A 39 -2.61 -4.52 -1.66
C VAL A 39 -2.30 -5.78 -2.47
N CYS A 40 -1.03 -6.12 -2.57
CA CYS A 40 -0.57 -7.33 -3.24
C CYS A 40 0.51 -8.03 -2.42
N GLY A 41 1.10 -9.09 -2.97
CA GLY A 41 2.19 -9.81 -2.33
C GLY A 41 1.76 -10.58 -1.09
N SER A 42 2.67 -10.74 -0.12
CA SER A 42 2.45 -11.59 1.05
C SER A 42 1.30 -11.12 1.94
N VAL A 43 1.12 -9.81 2.08
CA VAL A 43 0.04 -9.26 2.90
C VAL A 43 -1.31 -9.57 2.27
N ALA A 44 -1.44 -9.48 0.94
CA ALA A 44 -2.67 -9.89 0.26
C ALA A 44 -2.98 -11.37 0.49
N LYS A 45 -1.96 -12.23 0.53
CA LYS A 45 -2.13 -13.65 0.83
C LYS A 45 -2.59 -13.90 2.26
N VAL A 46 -2.12 -13.11 3.21
CA VAL A 46 -2.64 -13.14 4.59
C VAL A 46 -4.12 -12.75 4.61
N MET A 47 -4.48 -11.68 3.91
CA MET A 47 -5.86 -11.20 3.85
C MET A 47 -6.81 -12.23 3.23
N GLN A 48 -6.32 -13.07 2.34
CA GLN A 48 -7.10 -14.13 1.69
C GLN A 48 -7.04 -15.47 2.41
N GLY A 49 -6.35 -15.55 3.53
CA GLY A 49 -6.23 -16.78 4.28
C GLY A 49 -5.24 -17.79 3.71
N VAL A 50 -4.43 -17.42 2.72
CA VAL A 50 -3.38 -18.27 2.16
C VAL A 50 -2.24 -18.44 3.14
N TYR A 51 -1.84 -17.34 3.78
CA TYR A 51 -0.88 -17.36 4.87
C TYR A 51 -1.59 -17.19 6.22
N SER A 52 -0.97 -17.69 7.28
CA SER A 52 -1.47 -17.54 8.65
C SER A 52 -1.56 -16.07 9.05
N ASP A 53 -2.53 -15.72 9.90
CA ASP A 53 -2.63 -14.40 10.52
C ASP A 53 -1.42 -14.05 11.37
N ASN A 54 -0.64 -15.04 11.78
CA ASN A 54 0.61 -14.83 12.53
C ASN A 54 1.81 -14.51 11.64
N TYR A 55 1.60 -14.47 10.32
CA TYR A 55 2.67 -14.14 9.39
C TYR A 55 3.19 -12.72 9.66
N LEU A 56 4.51 -12.59 9.84
CA LEU A 56 5.15 -11.30 10.10
C LEU A 56 5.67 -10.73 8.80
N ALA A 57 4.97 -9.74 8.26
CA ALA A 57 5.39 -9.06 7.05
C ALA A 57 6.54 -8.08 7.36
N LYS A 58 7.60 -8.12 6.54
CA LYS A 58 8.70 -7.16 6.59
C LYS A 58 8.41 -5.91 5.77
N ASP A 59 7.53 -6.05 4.81
CA ASP A 59 7.10 -4.99 3.93
C ASP A 59 5.63 -5.22 3.57
N ILE A 60 5.01 -4.16 3.08
CA ILE A 60 3.69 -4.23 2.46
C ILE A 60 3.82 -3.74 1.02
N ASP A 61 3.33 -4.56 0.09
CA ASP A 61 3.36 -4.26 -1.34
C ASP A 61 2.01 -3.72 -1.80
N LEU A 62 2.05 -2.57 -2.45
CA LEU A 62 0.89 -1.90 -2.99
C LEU A 62 1.12 -1.63 -4.47
N VAL A 63 0.10 -1.86 -5.29
CA VAL A 63 0.15 -1.55 -6.72
C VAL A 63 -0.63 -0.29 -6.98
N ILE A 64 -0.05 0.63 -7.74
CA ILE A 64 -0.70 1.84 -8.21
C ILE A 64 -0.54 1.91 -9.73
N GLU A 65 -1.66 1.90 -10.45
CA GLU A 65 -1.65 1.90 -11.91
C GLU A 65 -1.30 3.25 -12.52
N SER A 66 -1.61 4.34 -11.82
CA SER A 66 -1.42 5.68 -12.34
C SER A 66 0.00 6.20 -12.13
N TRP A 67 0.66 6.60 -13.22
CA TRP A 67 1.95 7.28 -13.17
C TRP A 67 1.88 8.62 -12.46
N GLN A 68 0.76 9.30 -12.56
CA GLN A 68 0.56 10.58 -11.89
C GLN A 68 0.57 10.41 -10.38
N ILE A 69 0.00 9.33 -9.88
CA ILE A 69 0.02 9.03 -8.45
C ILE A 69 1.42 8.66 -7.99
N HIS A 70 2.19 7.91 -8.78
CA HIS A 70 3.59 7.62 -8.44
C HIS A 70 4.40 8.92 -8.32
N ARG A 71 4.26 9.84 -9.25
CA ARG A 71 4.93 11.15 -9.18
C ARG A 71 4.48 11.95 -7.97
N TYR A 72 3.20 11.92 -7.68
CA TYR A 72 2.64 12.55 -6.49
C TYR A 72 3.31 12.02 -5.23
N LEU A 73 3.43 10.69 -5.11
CA LEU A 73 4.07 10.06 -3.95
C LEU A 73 5.56 10.39 -3.85
N GLU A 74 6.28 10.40 -4.97
CA GLU A 74 7.69 10.80 -4.99
C GLU A 74 7.89 12.19 -4.38
N GLN A 75 6.98 13.11 -4.66
CA GLN A 75 7.04 14.48 -4.19
C GLN A 75 6.47 14.68 -2.79
N GLN A 76 5.38 13.98 -2.46
CA GLN A 76 4.61 14.23 -1.24
C GLN A 76 5.03 13.38 -0.05
N LEU A 77 5.48 12.15 -0.26
CA LEU A 77 5.88 11.30 0.87
C LEU A 77 6.97 11.92 1.73
N PRO A 78 8.03 12.55 1.17
CA PRO A 78 9.03 13.22 1.99
C PRO A 78 8.48 14.40 2.80
N LEU A 79 7.42 15.02 2.32
CA LEU A 79 6.77 16.14 2.99
C LEU A 79 5.80 15.67 4.08
N ILE A 80 5.06 14.60 3.81
CA ILE A 80 4.09 14.02 4.75
C ILE A 80 4.80 13.32 5.90
N PHE A 81 5.89 12.60 5.58
CA PHE A 81 6.65 11.81 6.54
C PHE A 81 8.12 12.23 6.54
N PRO A 82 8.43 13.42 7.06
CA PRO A 82 9.79 13.96 6.96
C PRO A 82 10.84 13.19 7.78
N ALA A 83 10.40 12.41 8.76
CA ALA A 83 11.30 11.59 9.58
C ALA A 83 11.67 10.25 8.91
N ASP A 84 10.97 9.87 7.83
CA ASP A 84 11.17 8.61 7.14
C ASP A 84 11.95 8.83 5.84
N ARG A 85 12.56 7.75 5.34
CA ARG A 85 13.31 7.78 4.10
C ARG A 85 12.45 7.32 2.94
N VAL A 86 12.51 8.06 1.83
CA VAL A 86 11.85 7.70 0.58
C VAL A 86 12.92 7.34 -0.45
N GLU A 87 12.76 6.20 -1.10
CA GLU A 87 13.63 5.76 -2.17
C GLU A 87 12.80 5.57 -3.44
N VAL A 88 13.25 6.20 -4.53
CA VAL A 88 12.58 6.13 -5.83
C VAL A 88 13.39 5.21 -6.73
N ARG A 89 12.74 4.17 -7.24
CA ARG A 89 13.33 3.22 -8.20
C ARG A 89 12.49 3.18 -9.47
N PRO A 90 13.04 2.67 -10.59
CA PRO A 90 12.25 2.59 -11.83
C PRO A 90 10.97 1.80 -11.68
N GLU A 91 10.96 0.73 -10.89
CA GLU A 91 9.82 -0.17 -10.72
C GLU A 91 8.93 0.15 -9.53
N ARG A 92 9.41 0.95 -8.56
CA ARG A 92 8.63 1.25 -7.34
C ARG A 92 9.15 2.47 -6.58
N VAL A 93 8.30 2.99 -5.73
CA VAL A 93 8.65 3.96 -4.70
C VAL A 93 8.58 3.26 -3.35
N ILE A 94 9.56 3.46 -2.49
CA ILE A 94 9.62 2.80 -1.18
C ILE A 94 9.64 3.85 -0.08
N LEU A 95 8.74 3.72 0.87
CA LEU A 95 8.76 4.48 2.12
C LEU A 95 9.31 3.56 3.23
N PHE A 96 10.50 3.89 3.72
CA PHE A 96 11.11 3.17 4.83
C PHE A 96 10.69 3.80 6.14
N THR A 97 9.80 3.14 6.85
CA THR A 97 9.41 3.54 8.20
C THR A 97 10.35 2.87 9.22
N SER A 98 10.17 3.21 10.49
CA SER A 98 11.01 2.64 11.56
C SER A 98 10.74 1.14 11.81
N PHE A 99 9.66 0.59 11.27
CA PHE A 99 9.26 -0.79 11.57
C PHE A 99 8.90 -1.62 10.34
N ILE A 100 8.56 -1.01 9.20
CA ILE A 100 8.13 -1.71 7.98
C ILE A 100 8.49 -0.87 6.76
N ALA A 101 8.69 -1.50 5.61
CA ALA A 101 8.79 -0.83 4.33
C ALA A 101 7.44 -0.87 3.63
N ILE A 102 7.01 0.28 3.12
CA ILE A 102 5.79 0.39 2.32
C ILE A 102 6.21 0.63 0.88
N GLU A 103 5.90 -0.33 -0.01
CA GLU A 103 6.38 -0.32 -1.39
C GLU A 103 5.21 -0.08 -2.34
N PHE A 104 5.36 0.94 -3.20
CA PHE A 104 4.36 1.32 -4.20
C PHE A 104 4.87 0.91 -5.57
N TRP A 105 4.33 -0.20 -6.10
CA TRP A 105 4.79 -0.83 -7.33
C TRP A 105 4.05 -0.29 -8.55
N ARG A 106 4.79 -0.22 -9.65
CA ARG A 106 4.24 0.07 -10.97
C ARG A 106 3.77 -1.23 -11.62
N PRO A 107 2.60 -1.26 -12.26
CA PRO A 107 1.97 -2.51 -12.69
C PRO A 107 2.67 -3.23 -13.85
N THR A 108 3.58 -2.57 -14.56
CA THR A 108 4.24 -3.13 -15.74
C THR A 108 5.01 -4.43 -15.47
N LEU A 109 5.38 -4.68 -14.23
CA LEU A 109 6.14 -5.87 -13.81
C LEU A 109 5.27 -6.92 -13.14
N LEU A 110 4.00 -6.63 -12.92
CA LEU A 110 3.08 -7.51 -12.21
C LEU A 110 2.08 -8.09 -13.17
N ARG A 111 1.86 -9.38 -13.07
CA ARG A 111 0.77 -10.04 -13.79
C ARG A 111 -0.46 -10.00 -12.89
N PRO A 112 -1.52 -9.31 -13.28
CA PRO A 112 -2.77 -9.38 -12.54
C PRO A 112 -3.33 -10.79 -12.70
N ILE A 113 -3.35 -11.55 -11.63
CA ILE A 113 -3.88 -12.91 -11.62
C ILE A 113 -5.31 -12.87 -11.13
N ALA A 114 -5.51 -12.29 -9.98
CA ALA A 114 -6.81 -12.11 -9.39
C ALA A 114 -6.76 -10.94 -8.42
N TYR A 115 -7.86 -10.25 -8.28
CA TYR A 115 -8.01 -9.29 -7.22
C TYR A 115 -9.40 -9.42 -6.62
N TYR A 116 -9.49 -9.08 -5.35
CA TYR A 116 -10.74 -9.12 -4.61
C TYR A 116 -11.04 -7.74 -4.09
N LYS A 117 -12.30 -7.39 -4.12
CA LYS A 117 -12.80 -6.18 -3.48
C LYS A 117 -13.45 -6.57 -2.17
N ASN A 118 -12.93 -6.01 -1.12
CA ASN A 118 -13.53 -6.10 0.19
C ASN A 118 -13.52 -4.68 0.75
N THR A 119 -13.16 -4.51 1.99
CA THR A 119 -12.95 -3.19 2.56
C THR A 119 -11.77 -2.47 1.88
N VAL A 120 -10.82 -3.23 1.37
CA VAL A 120 -9.72 -2.74 0.53
C VAL A 120 -9.60 -3.63 -0.71
N ASN A 121 -9.01 -3.07 -1.78
CA ASN A 121 -8.69 -3.84 -2.96
C ASN A 121 -7.32 -4.49 -2.81
N TYR A 122 -7.19 -5.74 -3.24
CA TYR A 122 -5.91 -6.44 -3.21
C TYR A 122 -5.79 -7.45 -4.35
N TYR A 123 -4.55 -7.74 -4.73
CA TYR A 123 -4.22 -8.76 -5.71
C TYR A 123 -3.65 -9.99 -5.03
N VAL A 124 -3.86 -11.15 -5.66
CA VAL A 124 -3.21 -12.41 -5.29
C VAL A 124 -2.37 -12.88 -6.47
N TYR A 125 -1.18 -13.30 -6.15
CA TYR A 125 -0.32 -13.98 -7.11
C TYR A 125 -0.52 -15.48 -7.05
#